data_f384b36696c89ed9ece429b23e8e2203
#
_entry.id   f384b36696c89ed9ece429b23e8e2203
#
_cell.length_a   1.000
_cell.length_b   1.000
_cell.length_c   1.000
_cell.angle_alpha   90.00
_cell.angle_beta   90.00
_cell.angle_gamma   90.00
#
_symmetry.space_group_name_H-M   'P 1'
#
loop_
_entity.id
_entity.type
_entity.pdbx_description
1 polymer ?
#
loop_
_entity_poly.entity_id
_entity_poly.type
_entity_poly.pdbx_seq_one_letter_code
_entity_poly.pdbx_strand_id
1 'polypeptide(L)'
;MSKVRWKAVRPLRHRDYRLLWIGLAVALLGSGLWLVALAWQVIELGGGPVQLSVVTTAYSIGLVVCVLFGGIAADRLSQRTVIVAADTVRGAVLLVVAALALTGWLEIWHLAAGAVIIGAGEAFLIPAYTALVPRLLPADELLAANGLEGTLRPLAQQATGPALGGVAIAALSPGVAILVAALTYLFSAACVLAMHVRPEPAAPAKADDDAPTGVRSMIADLREGWTYVRQTRWLLASLLFGTIFVLLILGPLEVLLPFAVRDQLGGDAREFGLILAAFGIGGAAGALLISSRKLPRRYLTVMTLMWGIGSAPFVLLGIAEDLWLMAAGAAVVGATGSAAMVIWGTLLQRRVPDHLRGRISSLDFFVSLLLMPVSMALAGPAGSLFGVTAVFAVAGIGPVIVCLFVVWLGRMPSDEIAHPLDQDEGATNLISAEA
;
A
#
# COMPACT_ATOMS: atom_id res chain seq x y z
N MET A 1 11.04 -26.03 -16.60
CA MET A 1 10.29 -24.74 -16.50
C MET A 1 8.75 -24.89 -16.57
N SER A 2 8.18 -25.90 -17.24
CA SER A 2 6.71 -26.06 -17.37
C SER A 2 6.00 -26.46 -16.06
N LYS A 3 6.57 -27.33 -15.24
CA LYS A 3 5.95 -27.80 -13.96
C LYS A 3 5.85 -26.72 -12.88
N VAL A 4 6.72 -25.71 -12.89
CA VAL A 4 6.71 -24.60 -11.93
C VAL A 4 5.57 -23.62 -12.25
N ARG A 5 5.29 -23.33 -13.52
CA ARG A 5 4.19 -22.45 -13.93
C ARG A 5 2.83 -22.96 -13.49
N TRP A 6 2.59 -24.27 -13.50
CA TRP A 6 1.31 -24.86 -13.09
C TRP A 6 1.08 -24.75 -11.58
N LYS A 7 2.14 -24.78 -10.75
CA LYS A 7 2.00 -24.64 -9.29
C LYS A 7 1.61 -23.22 -8.88
N ALA A 8 2.13 -22.19 -9.52
CA ALA A 8 1.84 -20.80 -9.19
C ALA A 8 0.37 -20.37 -9.44
N VAL A 9 -0.27 -20.95 -10.47
CA VAL A 9 -1.68 -20.63 -10.82
C VAL A 9 -2.68 -21.64 -10.30
N ARG A 10 -2.23 -22.65 -9.55
CA ARG A 10 -3.07 -23.73 -9.01
C ARG A 10 -4.24 -23.23 -8.15
N PRO A 11 -4.08 -22.18 -7.30
CA PRO A 11 -5.18 -21.62 -6.51
C PRO A 11 -6.38 -21.17 -7.35
N LEU A 12 -6.16 -20.70 -8.59
CA LEU A 12 -7.23 -20.24 -9.48
C LEU A 12 -8.14 -21.37 -10.01
N ARG A 13 -7.82 -22.63 -9.73
CA ARG A 13 -8.72 -23.78 -10.01
C ARG A 13 -9.91 -23.80 -9.07
N HIS A 14 -9.77 -23.31 -7.85
CA HIS A 14 -10.84 -23.20 -6.88
C HIS A 14 -11.77 -22.05 -7.28
N ARG A 15 -13.04 -22.35 -7.58
CA ARG A 15 -14.01 -21.38 -8.09
C ARG A 15 -14.14 -20.15 -7.20
N ASP A 16 -14.27 -20.35 -5.90
CA ASP A 16 -14.50 -19.25 -4.97
C ASP A 16 -13.25 -18.38 -4.78
N TYR A 17 -12.06 -18.97 -4.72
CA TYR A 17 -10.81 -18.20 -4.74
C TYR A 17 -10.62 -17.43 -6.06
N ARG A 18 -10.95 -18.03 -7.20
CA ARG A 18 -10.88 -17.37 -8.50
C ARG A 18 -11.81 -16.17 -8.57
N LEU A 19 -13.04 -16.27 -8.05
CA LEU A 19 -13.98 -15.16 -7.97
C LEU A 19 -13.45 -14.04 -7.07
N LEU A 20 -12.92 -14.39 -5.89
CA LEU A 20 -12.28 -13.44 -4.98
C LEU A 20 -11.10 -12.74 -5.64
N TRP A 21 -10.21 -13.48 -6.31
CA TRP A 21 -9.04 -12.94 -6.99
C TRP A 21 -9.39 -12.03 -8.16
N ILE A 22 -10.38 -12.41 -9.00
CA ILE A 22 -10.87 -11.56 -10.10
C ILE A 22 -11.50 -10.29 -9.55
N GLY A 23 -12.35 -10.40 -8.52
CA GLY A 23 -12.95 -9.25 -7.85
C GLY A 23 -11.87 -8.28 -7.33
N LEU A 24 -10.88 -8.80 -6.61
CA LEU A 24 -9.75 -8.00 -6.12
C LEU A 24 -8.97 -7.34 -7.27
N ALA A 25 -8.66 -8.10 -8.33
CA ALA A 25 -7.92 -7.57 -9.48
C ALA A 25 -8.63 -6.37 -10.11
N VAL A 26 -9.94 -6.49 -10.32
CA VAL A 26 -10.76 -5.42 -10.91
C VAL A 26 -10.91 -4.25 -9.95
N ALA A 27 -11.09 -4.49 -8.64
CA ALA A 27 -11.16 -3.43 -7.63
C ALA A 27 -9.83 -2.64 -7.53
N LEU A 28 -8.68 -3.34 -7.57
CA LEU A 28 -7.36 -2.70 -7.58
C LEU A 28 -7.12 -1.85 -8.83
N LEU A 29 -7.57 -2.31 -10.01
CA LEU A 29 -7.55 -1.50 -11.23
C LEU A 29 -8.39 -0.22 -11.04
N GLY A 30 -9.60 -0.35 -10.49
CA GLY A 30 -10.46 0.78 -10.17
C GLY A 30 -9.86 1.75 -9.16
N SER A 31 -9.16 1.24 -8.16
CA SER A 31 -8.45 2.07 -7.18
C SER A 31 -7.33 2.91 -7.81
N GLY A 32 -6.53 2.31 -8.70
CA GLY A 32 -5.50 3.04 -9.43
C GLY A 32 -6.08 4.06 -10.42
N LEU A 33 -7.19 3.73 -11.07
CA LEU A 33 -7.92 4.64 -11.95
C LEU A 33 -8.52 5.82 -11.18
N TRP A 34 -9.11 5.56 -10.00
CA TRP A 34 -9.63 6.59 -9.09
C TRP A 34 -8.55 7.60 -8.69
N LEU A 35 -7.32 7.15 -8.39
CA LEU A 35 -6.21 8.02 -8.00
C LEU A 35 -5.96 9.11 -9.05
N VAL A 36 -5.91 8.75 -10.33
CA VAL A 36 -5.71 9.69 -11.43
C VAL A 36 -6.95 10.55 -11.65
N ALA A 37 -8.14 9.94 -11.61
CA ALA A 37 -9.40 10.64 -11.81
C ALA A 37 -9.66 11.69 -10.72
N LEU A 38 -9.34 11.39 -9.46
CA LEU A 38 -9.46 12.33 -8.36
C LEU A 38 -8.61 13.58 -8.58
N ALA A 39 -7.33 13.40 -8.92
CA ALA A 39 -6.41 14.52 -9.13
C ALA A 39 -6.89 15.43 -10.27
N TRP A 40 -7.27 14.85 -11.40
CA TRP A 40 -7.76 15.62 -12.55
C TRP A 40 -9.13 16.23 -12.32
N GLN A 41 -10.01 15.57 -11.58
CA GLN A 41 -11.30 16.15 -11.21
C GLN A 41 -11.14 17.39 -10.32
N VAL A 42 -10.18 17.37 -9.39
CA VAL A 42 -9.85 18.57 -8.58
C VAL A 42 -9.32 19.71 -9.48
N ILE A 43 -8.46 19.40 -10.45
CA ILE A 43 -7.91 20.38 -11.41
C ILE A 43 -9.03 20.97 -12.28
N GLU A 44 -9.95 20.15 -12.80
CA GLU A 44 -11.10 20.63 -13.60
C GLU A 44 -12.05 21.53 -12.81
N LEU A 45 -12.21 21.29 -11.52
CA LEU A 45 -12.98 22.16 -10.62
C LEU A 45 -12.25 23.47 -10.28
N GLY A 46 -11.10 23.76 -10.91
CA GLY A 46 -10.27 24.93 -10.63
C GLY A 46 -9.48 24.82 -9.33
N GLY A 47 -9.41 23.63 -8.73
CA GLY A 47 -8.65 23.39 -7.51
C GLY A 47 -7.14 23.28 -7.78
N GLY A 48 -6.36 23.69 -6.77
CA GLY A 48 -4.91 23.57 -6.74
C GLY A 48 -4.42 22.52 -5.75
N PRO A 49 -3.11 22.52 -5.44
CA PRO A 49 -2.50 21.58 -4.50
C PRO A 49 -3.16 21.56 -3.12
N VAL A 50 -3.64 22.69 -2.62
CA VAL A 50 -4.32 22.78 -1.30
C VAL A 50 -5.64 22.01 -1.32
N GLN A 51 -6.45 22.14 -2.37
CA GLN A 51 -7.72 21.45 -2.49
C GLN A 51 -7.52 19.93 -2.62
N LEU A 52 -6.55 19.49 -3.43
CA LEU A 52 -6.22 18.08 -3.53
C LEU A 52 -5.71 17.52 -2.20
N SER A 53 -4.90 18.30 -1.49
CA SER A 53 -4.43 17.98 -0.13
C SER A 53 -5.59 17.74 0.85
N VAL A 54 -6.64 18.56 0.80
CA VAL A 54 -7.85 18.37 1.64
C VAL A 54 -8.51 17.02 1.33
N VAL A 55 -8.68 16.68 0.06
CA VAL A 55 -9.37 15.44 -0.35
C VAL A 55 -8.54 14.21 0.00
N THR A 56 -7.23 14.22 -0.26
CA THR A 56 -6.34 13.10 0.07
C THR A 56 -6.15 12.93 1.58
N THR A 57 -6.14 14.05 2.34
CA THR A 57 -6.15 14.02 3.81
C THR A 57 -7.45 13.39 4.33
N ALA A 58 -8.58 13.74 3.76
CA ALA A 58 -9.87 13.16 4.12
C ALA A 58 -9.89 11.64 3.92
N TYR A 59 -9.37 11.15 2.77
CA TYR A 59 -9.17 9.72 2.52
C TYR A 59 -8.30 9.05 3.57
N SER A 60 -7.12 9.63 3.85
CA SER A 60 -6.18 9.06 4.81
C SER A 60 -6.68 9.07 6.26
N ILE A 61 -7.47 10.07 6.66
CA ILE A 61 -8.16 10.09 7.95
C ILE A 61 -9.16 8.93 8.01
N GLY A 62 -9.99 8.76 6.98
CA GLY A 62 -10.94 7.64 6.90
C GLY A 62 -10.24 6.29 7.05
N LEU A 63 -9.12 6.10 6.34
CA LEU A 63 -8.31 4.89 6.40
C LEU A 63 -7.73 4.67 7.81
N VAL A 64 -7.01 5.64 8.36
CA VAL A 64 -6.27 5.50 9.63
C VAL A 64 -7.21 5.33 10.82
N VAL A 65 -8.31 6.10 10.86
CA VAL A 65 -9.29 5.98 11.94
C VAL A 65 -9.99 4.64 11.91
N CYS A 66 -10.36 4.15 10.72
CA CYS A 66 -11.12 2.92 10.59
C CYS A 66 -10.26 1.65 10.63
N VAL A 67 -8.94 1.74 10.42
CA VAL A 67 -8.07 0.56 10.41
C VAL A 67 -8.05 -0.19 11.75
N LEU A 68 -8.19 0.53 12.86
CA LEU A 68 -8.29 -0.06 14.20
C LEU A 68 -9.60 -0.86 14.38
N PHE A 69 -10.67 -0.45 13.70
CA PHE A 69 -11.96 -1.13 13.74
C PHE A 69 -12.05 -2.26 12.71
N GLY A 70 -11.28 -2.18 11.62
CA GLY A 70 -11.28 -3.17 10.55
C GLY A 70 -10.89 -4.57 11.02
N GLY A 71 -9.87 -4.69 11.89
CA GLY A 71 -9.48 -5.94 12.53
C GLY A 71 -10.61 -6.53 13.39
N ILE A 72 -11.22 -5.72 14.24
CA ILE A 72 -12.33 -6.15 15.11
C ILE A 72 -13.54 -6.61 14.28
N ALA A 73 -13.83 -5.92 13.18
CA ALA A 73 -14.93 -6.29 12.29
C ALA A 73 -14.64 -7.61 11.56
N ALA A 74 -13.41 -7.83 11.11
CA ALA A 74 -12.99 -9.08 10.46
C ALA A 74 -13.08 -10.29 11.40
N ASP A 75 -12.88 -10.10 12.71
CA ASP A 75 -12.99 -11.14 13.72
C ASP A 75 -14.44 -11.47 14.10
N ARG A 76 -15.33 -10.49 14.07
CA ARG A 76 -16.72 -10.63 14.55
C ARG A 76 -17.74 -10.85 13.44
N LEU A 77 -17.47 -10.36 12.24
CA LEU A 77 -18.36 -10.44 11.10
C LEU A 77 -17.87 -11.47 10.08
N SER A 78 -18.77 -11.96 9.25
CA SER A 78 -18.39 -12.77 8.08
C SER A 78 -17.50 -11.95 7.16
N GLN A 79 -16.27 -12.42 6.89
CA GLN A 79 -15.30 -11.74 6.01
C GLN A 79 -15.91 -11.44 4.63
N ARG A 80 -16.72 -12.37 4.10
CA ARG A 80 -17.48 -12.17 2.85
C ARG A 80 -18.41 -10.96 2.96
N THR A 81 -19.15 -10.84 4.05
CA THR A 81 -20.08 -9.71 4.28
C THR A 81 -19.33 -8.39 4.36
N VAL A 82 -18.18 -8.38 5.06
CA VAL A 82 -17.33 -7.18 5.18
C VAL A 82 -16.83 -6.71 3.82
N ILE A 83 -16.30 -7.63 2.99
CA ILE A 83 -15.79 -7.29 1.64
C ILE A 83 -16.94 -6.75 0.77
N VAL A 84 -18.09 -7.45 0.73
CA VAL A 84 -19.26 -7.03 -0.07
C VAL A 84 -19.76 -5.65 0.38
N ALA A 85 -19.88 -5.42 1.68
CA ALA A 85 -20.33 -4.14 2.21
C ALA A 85 -19.35 -3.01 1.88
N ALA A 86 -18.05 -3.22 2.09
CA ALA A 86 -17.02 -2.24 1.81
C ALA A 86 -17.00 -1.85 0.31
N ASP A 87 -16.98 -2.83 -0.59
CA ASP A 87 -16.95 -2.57 -2.03
C ASP A 87 -18.27 -1.97 -2.55
N THR A 88 -19.42 -2.40 -2.01
CA THR A 88 -20.71 -1.81 -2.37
C THR A 88 -20.80 -0.35 -1.93
N VAL A 89 -20.38 -0.03 -0.72
CA VAL A 89 -20.37 1.35 -0.21
C VAL A 89 -19.41 2.23 -1.02
N ARG A 90 -18.19 1.75 -1.30
CA ARG A 90 -17.19 2.46 -2.12
C ARG A 90 -17.74 2.71 -3.53
N GLY A 91 -18.30 1.68 -4.16
CA GLY A 91 -18.92 1.78 -5.48
C GLY A 91 -20.10 2.74 -5.50
N ALA A 92 -21.01 2.68 -4.53
CA ALA A 92 -22.15 3.58 -4.43
C ALA A 92 -21.74 5.05 -4.25
N VAL A 93 -20.76 5.31 -3.39
CA VAL A 93 -20.22 6.67 -3.19
C VAL A 93 -19.61 7.20 -4.48
N LEU A 94 -18.80 6.39 -5.18
CA LEU A 94 -18.22 6.81 -6.46
C LEU A 94 -19.28 6.98 -7.55
N LEU A 95 -20.38 6.23 -7.55
CA LEU A 95 -21.52 6.48 -8.46
C LEU A 95 -22.14 7.85 -8.22
N VAL A 96 -22.34 8.23 -6.96
CA VAL A 96 -22.87 9.57 -6.60
C VAL A 96 -21.89 10.64 -7.04
N VAL A 97 -20.58 10.49 -6.75
CA VAL A 97 -19.55 11.45 -7.17
C VAL A 97 -19.49 11.57 -8.69
N ALA A 98 -19.55 10.45 -9.41
CA ALA A 98 -19.57 10.45 -10.89
C ALA A 98 -20.82 11.14 -11.44
N ALA A 99 -21.99 10.89 -10.87
CA ALA A 99 -23.24 11.55 -11.27
C ALA A 99 -23.16 13.08 -11.06
N LEU A 100 -22.63 13.52 -9.92
CA LEU A 100 -22.41 14.94 -9.63
C LEU A 100 -21.38 15.55 -10.61
N ALA A 101 -20.30 14.82 -10.94
CA ALA A 101 -19.31 15.28 -11.90
C ALA A 101 -19.89 15.45 -13.30
N LEU A 102 -20.64 14.44 -13.79
CA LEU A 102 -21.22 14.44 -15.14
C LEU A 102 -22.36 15.45 -15.29
N THR A 103 -23.04 15.82 -14.21
CA THR A 103 -24.10 16.84 -14.21
C THR A 103 -23.60 18.26 -13.92
N GLY A 104 -22.30 18.42 -13.58
CA GLY A 104 -21.71 19.73 -13.29
C GLY A 104 -22.02 20.27 -11.87
N TRP A 105 -22.57 19.43 -10.97
CA TRP A 105 -22.91 19.80 -9.60
C TRP A 105 -21.83 19.39 -8.57
N LEU A 106 -20.71 18.84 -9.06
CA LEU A 106 -19.65 18.37 -8.18
C LEU A 106 -18.87 19.55 -7.60
N GLU A 107 -18.62 19.52 -6.29
CA GLU A 107 -17.77 20.45 -5.58
C GLU A 107 -16.67 19.71 -4.80
N ILE A 108 -15.60 20.39 -4.38
CA ILE A 108 -14.45 19.81 -3.67
C ILE A 108 -14.88 19.07 -2.38
N TRP A 109 -15.86 19.61 -1.65
CA TRP A 109 -16.32 18.99 -0.41
C TRP A 109 -17.05 17.66 -0.64
N HIS A 110 -17.72 17.46 -1.78
CA HIS A 110 -18.30 16.16 -2.15
C HIS A 110 -17.19 15.12 -2.36
N LEU A 111 -16.09 15.52 -3.03
CA LEU A 111 -14.91 14.66 -3.17
C LEU A 111 -14.30 14.31 -1.83
N ALA A 112 -14.15 15.30 -0.92
CA ALA A 112 -13.60 15.08 0.41
C ALA A 112 -14.49 14.14 1.26
N ALA A 113 -15.79 14.35 1.25
CA ALA A 113 -16.74 13.48 1.96
C ALA A 113 -16.71 12.04 1.40
N GLY A 114 -16.70 11.90 0.06
CA GLY A 114 -16.56 10.60 -0.59
C GLY A 114 -15.23 9.92 -0.26
N ALA A 115 -14.13 10.68 -0.25
CA ALA A 115 -12.81 10.17 0.05
C ALA A 115 -12.70 9.58 1.47
N VAL A 116 -13.32 10.21 2.49
CA VAL A 116 -13.39 9.65 3.86
C VAL A 116 -14.02 8.25 3.84
N ILE A 117 -15.14 8.09 3.13
CA ILE A 117 -15.87 6.82 3.08
C ILE A 117 -15.08 5.76 2.30
N ILE A 118 -14.41 6.15 1.21
CA ILE A 118 -13.57 5.25 0.42
C ILE A 118 -12.37 4.77 1.25
N GLY A 119 -11.70 5.67 1.97
CA GLY A 119 -10.59 5.32 2.87
C GLY A 119 -11.03 4.42 4.02
N ALA A 120 -12.19 4.70 4.62
CA ALA A 120 -12.78 3.84 5.64
C ALA A 120 -13.07 2.43 5.09
N GLY A 121 -13.63 2.32 3.88
CA GLY A 121 -13.88 1.03 3.22
C GLY A 121 -12.60 0.23 2.98
N GLU A 122 -11.51 0.89 2.56
CA GLU A 122 -10.19 0.26 2.38
C GLU A 122 -9.66 -0.37 3.67
N ALA A 123 -9.86 0.31 4.80
CA ALA A 123 -9.42 -0.15 6.12
C ALA A 123 -10.04 -1.50 6.54
N PHE A 124 -11.26 -1.79 6.10
CA PHE A 124 -11.94 -3.06 6.39
C PHE A 124 -11.56 -4.16 5.40
N LEU A 125 -11.19 -3.80 4.18
CA LEU A 125 -10.96 -4.76 3.10
C LEU A 125 -9.74 -5.65 3.34
N ILE A 126 -8.60 -5.05 3.73
CA ILE A 126 -7.32 -5.76 3.88
C ILE A 126 -7.43 -6.90 4.90
N PRO A 127 -7.88 -6.69 6.15
CA PRO A 127 -7.97 -7.77 7.13
C PRO A 127 -9.03 -8.82 6.75
N ALA A 128 -10.15 -8.41 6.16
CA ALA A 128 -11.18 -9.34 5.71
C ALA A 128 -10.69 -10.26 4.59
N TYR A 129 -9.92 -9.71 3.62
CA TYR A 129 -9.35 -10.49 2.53
C TYR A 129 -8.32 -11.50 3.06
N THR A 130 -7.36 -11.07 3.88
CA THR A 130 -6.32 -11.94 4.43
C THR A 130 -6.88 -13.07 5.30
N ALA A 131 -7.97 -12.82 6.02
CA ALA A 131 -8.65 -13.83 6.82
C ALA A 131 -9.51 -14.80 5.98
N LEU A 132 -9.96 -14.39 4.79
CA LEU A 132 -10.81 -15.22 3.92
C LEU A 132 -9.99 -16.23 3.10
N VAL A 133 -8.81 -15.84 2.59
CA VAL A 133 -7.99 -16.69 1.70
C VAL A 133 -7.67 -18.07 2.28
N PRO A 134 -7.24 -18.22 3.56
CA PRO A 134 -6.96 -19.53 4.14
C PRO A 134 -8.19 -20.44 4.29
N ARG A 135 -9.41 -19.88 4.23
CA ARG A 135 -10.66 -20.66 4.27
C ARG A 135 -11.07 -21.20 2.91
N LEU A 136 -10.50 -20.67 1.83
CA LEU A 136 -10.83 -21.04 0.45
C LEU A 136 -9.84 -22.02 -0.15
N LEU A 137 -8.63 -22.14 0.42
CA LEU A 137 -7.51 -22.87 -0.15
C LEU A 137 -6.89 -23.84 0.85
N PRO A 138 -6.39 -25.00 0.37
CA PRO A 138 -5.54 -25.88 1.16
C PRO A 138 -4.23 -25.17 1.55
N ALA A 139 -3.64 -25.57 2.69
CA ALA A 139 -2.43 -24.94 3.23
C ALA A 139 -1.22 -24.96 2.26
N ASP A 140 -1.09 -26.01 1.43
CA ASP A 140 -0.03 -26.16 0.44
C ASP A 140 -0.17 -25.20 -0.77
N GLU A 141 -1.31 -24.54 -0.95
CA GLU A 141 -1.58 -23.57 -2.01
C GLU A 141 -1.49 -22.09 -1.54
N LEU A 142 -1.44 -21.84 -0.23
CA LEU A 142 -1.42 -20.48 0.32
C LEU A 142 -0.18 -19.68 -0.13
N LEU A 143 0.97 -20.31 -0.26
CA LEU A 143 2.18 -19.65 -0.77
C LEU A 143 1.98 -19.16 -2.21
N ALA A 144 1.34 -19.95 -3.05
CA ALA A 144 1.05 -19.57 -4.43
C ALA A 144 0.00 -18.45 -4.50
N ALA A 145 -1.02 -18.49 -3.63
CA ALA A 145 -2.02 -17.43 -3.51
C ALA A 145 -1.39 -16.08 -3.09
N ASN A 146 -0.54 -16.09 -2.07
CA ASN A 146 0.18 -14.90 -1.63
C ASN A 146 1.12 -14.34 -2.73
N GLY A 147 1.74 -15.22 -3.52
CA GLY A 147 2.54 -14.82 -4.68
C GLY A 147 1.70 -14.13 -5.77
N LEU A 148 0.52 -14.66 -6.08
CA LEU A 148 -0.43 -14.07 -7.02
C LEU A 148 -0.91 -12.69 -6.54
N GLU A 149 -1.23 -12.54 -5.27
CA GLU A 149 -1.65 -11.27 -4.67
C GLU A 149 -0.51 -10.25 -4.65
N GLY A 150 0.69 -10.66 -4.24
CA GLY A 150 1.87 -9.80 -4.17
C GLY A 150 2.28 -9.21 -5.52
N THR A 151 2.00 -9.91 -6.63
CA THR A 151 2.22 -9.40 -7.99
C THR A 151 1.05 -8.55 -8.50
N LEU A 152 -0.16 -8.85 -8.06
CA LEU A 152 -1.37 -8.20 -8.54
C LEU A 152 -1.44 -6.73 -8.13
N ARG A 153 -1.13 -6.41 -6.87
CA ARG A 153 -1.24 -5.04 -6.35
C ARG A 153 -0.33 -4.04 -7.08
N PRO A 154 0.98 -4.26 -7.26
CA PRO A 154 1.83 -3.35 -8.04
C PRO A 154 1.38 -3.22 -9.49
N LEU A 155 0.97 -4.32 -10.13
CA LEU A 155 0.59 -4.31 -11.53
C LEU A 155 -0.79 -3.68 -11.76
N ALA A 156 -1.79 -4.04 -10.98
CA ALA A 156 -3.16 -3.56 -11.18
C ALA A 156 -3.35 -2.14 -10.60
N GLN A 157 -2.99 -1.94 -9.32
CA GLN A 157 -3.28 -0.68 -8.62
C GLN A 157 -2.27 0.43 -8.95
N GLN A 158 -0.97 0.09 -9.07
CA GLN A 158 0.08 1.10 -9.20
C GLN A 158 0.54 1.32 -10.65
N ALA A 159 0.31 0.35 -11.56
CA ALA A 159 0.72 0.49 -12.95
C ALA A 159 -0.47 0.59 -13.91
N THR A 160 -1.23 -0.51 -14.09
CA THR A 160 -2.26 -0.60 -15.13
C THR A 160 -3.45 0.31 -14.83
N GLY A 161 -3.89 0.39 -13.57
CA GLY A 161 -5.01 1.24 -13.15
C GLY A 161 -4.77 2.72 -13.46
N PRO A 162 -3.65 3.32 -12.98
CA PRO A 162 -3.31 4.70 -13.33
C PRO A 162 -3.14 4.95 -14.83
N ALA A 163 -2.49 4.04 -15.56
CA ALA A 163 -2.35 4.17 -17.01
C ALA A 163 -3.71 4.19 -17.74
N LEU A 164 -4.60 3.27 -17.38
CA LEU A 164 -5.97 3.24 -17.91
C LEU A 164 -6.76 4.48 -17.49
N GLY A 165 -6.58 4.95 -16.25
CA GLY A 165 -7.17 6.19 -15.75
C GLY A 165 -6.78 7.40 -16.58
N GLY A 166 -5.48 7.56 -16.83
CA GLY A 166 -4.96 8.65 -17.67
C GLY A 166 -5.54 8.61 -19.09
N VAL A 167 -5.56 7.42 -19.73
CA VAL A 167 -6.14 7.26 -21.05
C VAL A 167 -7.65 7.53 -21.06
N ALA A 168 -8.40 7.05 -20.06
CA ALA A 168 -9.84 7.26 -19.98
C ALA A 168 -10.19 8.73 -19.79
N ILE A 169 -9.42 9.47 -19.00
CA ILE A 169 -9.61 10.91 -18.76
C ILE A 169 -9.31 11.69 -20.03
N ALA A 170 -8.16 11.42 -20.67
CA ALA A 170 -7.78 12.11 -21.91
C ALA A 170 -8.77 11.84 -23.08
N ALA A 171 -9.36 10.65 -23.12
CA ALA A 171 -10.32 10.30 -24.17
C ALA A 171 -11.76 10.79 -23.89
N LEU A 172 -12.16 10.91 -22.62
CA LEU A 172 -13.53 11.16 -22.21
C LEU A 172 -13.62 12.30 -21.19
N SER A 173 -13.52 12.00 -19.90
CA SER A 173 -13.49 12.97 -18.81
C SER A 173 -13.14 12.29 -17.47
N PRO A 174 -12.70 13.05 -16.43
CA PRO A 174 -12.53 12.51 -15.09
C PRO A 174 -13.82 11.92 -14.50
N GLY A 175 -14.97 12.53 -14.76
CA GLY A 175 -16.27 12.03 -14.30
C GLY A 175 -16.59 10.63 -14.85
N VAL A 176 -16.28 10.36 -16.13
CA VAL A 176 -16.42 9.01 -16.71
C VAL A 176 -15.42 8.04 -16.10
N ALA A 177 -14.19 8.46 -15.85
CA ALA A 177 -13.19 7.64 -15.18
C ALA A 177 -13.64 7.26 -13.76
N ILE A 178 -14.23 8.20 -13.00
CA ILE A 178 -14.84 7.93 -11.68
C ILE A 178 -15.99 6.91 -11.80
N LEU A 179 -16.83 7.03 -12.82
CA LEU A 179 -17.91 6.07 -13.07
C LEU A 179 -17.35 4.66 -13.33
N VAL A 180 -16.31 4.53 -14.14
CA VAL A 180 -15.65 3.24 -14.39
C VAL A 180 -15.08 2.68 -13.08
N ALA A 181 -14.41 3.49 -12.26
CA ALA A 181 -13.91 3.07 -10.95
C ALA A 181 -15.04 2.59 -10.02
N ALA A 182 -16.20 3.27 -10.01
CA ALA A 182 -17.38 2.82 -9.27
C ALA A 182 -17.84 1.43 -9.71
N LEU A 183 -17.93 1.19 -11.01
CA LEU A 183 -18.36 -0.08 -11.57
C LEU A 183 -17.38 -1.23 -11.25
N THR A 184 -16.07 -0.95 -11.14
CA THR A 184 -15.10 -1.97 -10.74
C THR A 184 -15.32 -2.46 -9.31
N TYR A 185 -15.65 -1.57 -8.36
CA TYR A 185 -15.98 -1.97 -6.99
C TYR A 185 -17.28 -2.75 -6.91
N LEU A 186 -18.31 -2.33 -7.63
CA LEU A 186 -19.59 -3.06 -7.69
C LEU A 186 -19.42 -4.45 -8.34
N PHE A 187 -18.57 -4.55 -9.36
CA PHE A 187 -18.21 -5.83 -9.98
C PHE A 187 -17.47 -6.74 -8.98
N SER A 188 -16.54 -6.19 -8.19
CA SER A 188 -15.86 -6.93 -7.12
C SER A 188 -16.87 -7.47 -6.09
N ALA A 189 -17.77 -6.61 -5.61
CA ALA A 189 -18.85 -7.02 -4.70
C ALA A 189 -19.71 -8.15 -5.31
N ALA A 190 -20.08 -8.06 -6.59
CA ALA A 190 -20.83 -9.09 -7.30
C ALA A 190 -20.06 -10.42 -7.40
N CYS A 191 -18.75 -10.38 -7.68
CA CYS A 191 -17.90 -11.57 -7.66
C CYS A 191 -17.90 -12.26 -6.29
N VAL A 192 -17.76 -11.50 -5.20
CA VAL A 192 -17.77 -12.04 -3.83
C VAL A 192 -19.17 -12.53 -3.44
N LEU A 193 -20.24 -11.88 -3.88
CA LEU A 193 -21.62 -12.35 -3.72
C LEU A 193 -21.90 -13.67 -4.47
N ALA A 194 -21.24 -13.90 -5.61
CA ALA A 194 -21.37 -15.13 -6.38
C ALA A 194 -20.62 -16.34 -5.80
N MET A 195 -19.82 -16.14 -4.72
CA MET A 195 -19.14 -17.22 -4.02
C MET A 195 -20.13 -18.09 -3.22
N HIS A 196 -19.85 -19.40 -3.14
CA HIS A 196 -20.71 -20.34 -2.42
C HIS A 196 -20.28 -20.56 -0.96
N VAL A 197 -19.33 -19.77 -0.46
CA VAL A 197 -18.89 -19.86 0.94
C VAL A 197 -20.07 -19.54 1.85
N ARG A 198 -20.48 -20.51 2.64
CA ARG A 198 -21.48 -20.29 3.70
C ARG A 198 -20.92 -19.26 4.68
N PRO A 199 -21.73 -18.30 5.14
CA PRO A 199 -21.34 -17.43 6.24
C PRO A 199 -21.21 -18.31 7.49
N GLU A 200 -20.03 -18.80 7.76
CA GLU A 200 -19.75 -19.34 9.09
C GLU A 200 -19.48 -18.12 9.99
N PRO A 201 -20.16 -18.03 11.13
CA PRO A 201 -19.74 -17.10 12.17
C PRO A 201 -18.24 -17.34 12.41
N ALA A 202 -17.47 -16.27 12.58
CA ALA A 202 -16.08 -16.42 13.02
C ALA A 202 -16.09 -17.42 14.18
N ALA A 203 -15.29 -18.50 14.06
CA ALA A 203 -15.17 -19.47 15.15
C ALA A 203 -14.87 -18.64 16.41
N PRO A 204 -15.64 -18.86 17.50
CA PRO A 204 -15.36 -18.12 18.71
C PRO A 204 -13.88 -18.33 19.00
N ALA A 205 -13.13 -17.23 19.09
CA ALA A 205 -11.78 -17.29 19.59
C ALA A 205 -11.86 -18.20 20.83
N LYS A 206 -11.02 -19.26 20.88
CA LYS A 206 -10.98 -20.09 22.09
C LYS A 206 -10.84 -19.12 23.24
N ALA A 207 -11.92 -18.92 23.93
CA ALA A 207 -11.93 -18.13 25.12
C ALA A 207 -11.14 -18.95 26.15
N ASP A 208 -9.91 -18.59 26.34
CA ASP A 208 -9.35 -18.71 27.68
C ASP A 208 -10.20 -17.75 28.50
N ASP A 209 -11.05 -18.30 29.38
CA ASP A 209 -12.04 -17.57 30.17
C ASP A 209 -11.46 -16.43 31.03
N ASP A 210 -10.14 -16.32 31.12
CA ASP A 210 -9.38 -15.28 31.85
C ASP A 210 -8.69 -14.26 30.97
N ALA A 211 -8.74 -14.35 29.62
CA ALA A 211 -8.10 -13.37 28.75
C ALA A 211 -8.96 -12.08 28.64
N PRO A 212 -8.37 -10.89 28.88
CA PRO A 212 -9.09 -9.63 28.75
C PRO A 212 -9.58 -9.47 27.31
N THR A 213 -10.90 -9.52 27.11
CA THR A 213 -11.55 -9.34 25.80
C THR A 213 -11.80 -7.87 25.50
N GLY A 214 -11.60 -7.43 24.25
CA GLY A 214 -11.94 -6.09 23.78
C GLY A 214 -10.77 -5.11 23.74
N VAL A 215 -11.08 -3.81 23.85
CA VAL A 215 -10.10 -2.71 23.73
C VAL A 215 -8.95 -2.84 24.76
N ARG A 216 -9.19 -3.41 25.92
CA ARG A 216 -8.15 -3.62 26.96
C ARG A 216 -7.09 -4.64 26.51
N SER A 217 -7.47 -5.74 25.87
CA SER A 217 -6.51 -6.72 25.35
C SER A 217 -5.68 -6.10 24.23
N MET A 218 -6.32 -5.36 23.33
CA MET A 218 -5.63 -4.67 22.25
C MET A 218 -4.60 -3.65 22.77
N ILE A 219 -4.95 -2.87 23.81
CA ILE A 219 -4.00 -1.94 24.44
C ILE A 219 -2.87 -2.69 25.13
N ALA A 220 -3.14 -3.83 25.79
CA ALA A 220 -2.11 -4.66 26.39
C ALA A 220 -1.14 -5.24 25.35
N ASP A 221 -1.67 -5.73 24.23
CA ASP A 221 -0.91 -6.25 23.10
C ASP A 221 -0.04 -5.18 22.45
N LEU A 222 -0.59 -3.99 22.23
CA LEU A 222 0.17 -2.83 21.73
C LEU A 222 1.28 -2.41 22.71
N ARG A 223 1.00 -2.43 24.00
CA ARG A 223 2.00 -2.08 25.04
C ARG A 223 3.15 -3.10 25.08
N GLU A 224 2.85 -4.38 24.97
CA GLU A 224 3.88 -5.43 24.92
C GLU A 224 4.71 -5.33 23.63
N GLY A 225 4.05 -5.18 22.46
CA GLY A 225 4.72 -4.92 21.20
C GLY A 225 5.61 -3.67 21.25
N TRP A 226 5.12 -2.58 21.83
CA TRP A 226 5.88 -1.34 22.00
C TRP A 226 7.08 -1.51 22.93
N THR A 227 6.95 -2.30 24.00
CA THR A 227 8.05 -2.59 24.91
C THR A 227 9.17 -3.34 24.18
N TYR A 228 8.83 -4.34 23.38
CA TYR A 228 9.78 -5.07 22.55
C TYR A 228 10.47 -4.15 21.52
N VAL A 229 9.70 -3.30 20.81
CA VAL A 229 10.24 -2.33 19.85
C VAL A 229 11.26 -1.41 20.52
N ARG A 230 10.95 -0.85 21.69
CA ARG A 230 11.85 0.05 22.41
C ARG A 230 13.15 -0.63 22.87
N GLN A 231 13.12 -1.91 23.14
CA GLN A 231 14.28 -2.70 23.54
C GLN A 231 15.11 -3.16 22.33
N THR A 232 14.50 -3.22 21.16
CA THR A 232 15.12 -3.72 19.92
C THR A 232 15.54 -2.54 19.03
N ARG A 233 16.80 -2.11 19.14
CA ARG A 233 17.31 -0.87 18.50
C ARG A 233 17.10 -0.83 16.99
N TRP A 234 17.42 -1.91 16.27
CA TRP A 234 17.24 -1.94 14.82
C TRP A 234 15.78 -1.77 14.42
N LEU A 235 14.84 -2.37 15.17
CA LEU A 235 13.42 -2.31 14.90
C LEU A 235 12.86 -0.91 15.16
N LEU A 236 13.21 -0.32 16.31
CA LEU A 236 12.83 1.07 16.63
C LEU A 236 13.36 2.06 15.59
N ALA A 237 14.64 1.93 15.22
CA ALA A 237 15.26 2.79 14.23
C ALA A 237 14.60 2.67 12.86
N SER A 238 14.27 1.44 12.42
CA SER A 238 13.57 1.18 11.16
C SER A 238 12.14 1.73 11.15
N LEU A 239 11.39 1.58 12.25
CA LEU A 239 10.03 2.14 12.36
C LEU A 239 10.04 3.67 12.37
N LEU A 240 10.97 4.31 13.09
CA LEU A 240 11.12 5.77 13.08
C LEU A 240 11.50 6.26 11.68
N PHE A 241 12.40 5.57 11.00
CA PHE A 241 12.73 5.88 9.61
C PHE A 241 11.49 5.77 8.71
N GLY A 242 10.76 4.65 8.77
CA GLY A 242 9.54 4.42 7.98
C GLY A 242 8.50 5.51 8.20
N THR A 243 8.29 5.93 9.44
CA THR A 243 7.35 7.01 9.80
C THR A 243 7.74 8.35 9.18
N ILE A 244 9.04 8.73 9.27
CA ILE A 244 9.57 9.96 8.66
C ILE A 244 9.54 9.84 7.13
N PHE A 245 9.85 8.67 6.59
CA PHE A 245 9.80 8.39 5.15
C PHE A 245 8.40 8.61 4.59
N VAL A 246 7.37 8.04 5.23
CA VAL A 246 5.96 8.25 4.86
C VAL A 246 5.59 9.73 4.89
N LEU A 247 6.02 10.46 5.93
CA LEU A 247 5.78 11.91 6.05
C LEU A 247 6.37 12.70 4.90
N LEU A 248 7.58 12.36 4.46
CA LEU A 248 8.30 13.11 3.44
C LEU A 248 7.88 12.75 2.00
N ILE A 249 7.39 11.53 1.77
CA ILE A 249 7.22 10.98 0.42
C ILE A 249 5.77 10.96 -0.06
N LEU A 250 4.82 10.54 0.79
CA LEU A 250 3.45 10.27 0.32
C LEU A 250 2.72 11.53 -0.15
N GLY A 251 2.79 12.61 0.63
CA GLY A 251 2.15 13.86 0.25
C GLY A 251 2.66 14.42 -1.09
N PRO A 252 3.97 14.60 -1.28
CA PRO A 252 4.51 14.99 -2.58
C PRO A 252 4.10 14.08 -3.73
N LEU A 253 4.13 12.76 -3.52
CA LEU A 253 3.78 11.81 -4.57
C LEU A 253 2.30 11.87 -4.97
N GLU A 254 1.38 11.90 -3.99
CA GLU A 254 -0.05 11.80 -4.26
C GLU A 254 -0.72 13.15 -4.49
N VAL A 255 -0.18 14.23 -3.89
CA VAL A 255 -0.78 15.57 -3.98
C VAL A 255 -0.09 16.46 -5.01
N LEU A 256 1.24 16.46 -5.07
CA LEU A 256 1.97 17.42 -5.89
C LEU A 256 2.36 16.91 -7.27
N LEU A 257 2.51 15.61 -7.46
CA LEU A 257 2.93 15.03 -8.74
C LEU A 257 2.01 15.40 -9.91
N PRO A 258 0.65 15.38 -9.79
CA PRO A 258 -0.21 15.81 -10.89
C PRO A 258 0.00 17.28 -11.27
N PHE A 259 0.33 18.17 -10.32
CA PHE A 259 0.65 19.56 -10.60
C PHE A 259 2.05 19.71 -11.20
N ALA A 260 3.04 18.92 -10.77
CA ALA A 260 4.35 18.88 -11.42
C ALA A 260 4.22 18.48 -12.90
N VAL A 261 3.42 17.46 -13.20
CA VAL A 261 3.18 17.02 -14.59
C VAL A 261 2.50 18.12 -15.40
N ARG A 262 1.46 18.75 -14.85
CA ARG A 262 0.74 19.83 -15.54
C ARG A 262 1.61 21.05 -15.77
N ASP A 263 2.31 21.51 -14.73
CA ASP A 263 2.97 22.84 -14.74
C ASP A 263 4.39 22.81 -15.33
N GLN A 264 5.11 21.68 -15.23
CA GLN A 264 6.48 21.53 -15.75
C GLN A 264 6.51 20.90 -17.15
N LEU A 265 5.69 19.85 -17.38
CA LEU A 265 5.65 19.18 -18.69
C LEU A 265 4.60 19.79 -19.62
N GLY A 266 3.67 20.63 -19.12
CA GLY A 266 2.45 20.99 -19.86
C GLY A 266 1.57 19.77 -20.16
N GLY A 267 1.75 18.70 -19.35
CA GLY A 267 1.13 17.40 -19.56
C GLY A 267 -0.28 17.32 -19.00
N ASP A 268 -0.99 16.26 -19.42
CA ASP A 268 -2.34 15.95 -19.00
C ASP A 268 -2.41 14.69 -18.11
N ALA A 269 -3.61 14.14 -17.89
CA ALA A 269 -3.85 12.95 -17.10
C ALA A 269 -3.11 11.70 -17.66
N ARG A 270 -2.82 11.68 -18.95
CA ARG A 270 -2.15 10.56 -19.61
C ARG A 270 -0.68 10.48 -19.19
N GLU A 271 0.04 11.60 -19.23
CA GLU A 271 1.44 11.67 -18.78
C GLU A 271 1.55 11.33 -17.29
N PHE A 272 0.63 11.85 -16.46
CA PHE A 272 0.58 11.48 -15.05
C PHE A 272 0.35 9.98 -14.84
N GLY A 273 -0.62 9.40 -15.55
CA GLY A 273 -0.88 7.96 -15.53
C GLY A 273 0.32 7.12 -15.98
N LEU A 274 1.10 7.59 -16.97
CA LEU A 274 2.33 6.93 -17.44
C LEU A 274 3.45 7.00 -16.41
N ILE A 275 3.63 8.11 -15.70
CA ILE A 275 4.64 8.24 -14.63
C ILE A 275 4.29 7.30 -13.47
N LEU A 276 3.01 7.23 -13.06
CA LEU A 276 2.57 6.29 -12.04
C LEU A 276 2.72 4.82 -12.51
N ALA A 277 2.45 4.55 -13.81
CA ALA A 277 2.67 3.22 -14.38
C ALA A 277 4.17 2.84 -14.34
N ALA A 278 5.06 3.77 -14.64
CA ALA A 278 6.51 3.56 -14.54
C ALA A 278 6.92 3.25 -13.09
N PHE A 279 6.37 3.98 -12.10
CA PHE A 279 6.56 3.71 -10.68
C PHE A 279 6.10 2.28 -10.30
N GLY A 280 4.90 1.88 -10.73
CA GLY A 280 4.35 0.54 -10.45
C GLY A 280 5.13 -0.60 -11.13
N ILE A 281 5.53 -0.42 -12.39
CA ILE A 281 6.36 -1.38 -13.14
C ILE A 281 7.74 -1.50 -12.48
N GLY A 282 8.35 -0.37 -12.13
CA GLY A 282 9.61 -0.35 -11.38
C GLY A 282 9.47 -1.12 -10.07
N GLY A 283 8.39 -0.87 -9.32
CA GLY A 283 8.09 -1.57 -8.07
C GLY A 283 7.98 -3.08 -8.25
N ALA A 284 7.23 -3.55 -9.24
CA ALA A 284 7.13 -4.97 -9.56
C ALA A 284 8.50 -5.58 -9.92
N ALA A 285 9.28 -4.89 -10.75
CA ALA A 285 10.62 -5.34 -11.13
C ALA A 285 11.57 -5.41 -9.92
N GLY A 286 11.57 -4.39 -9.07
CA GLY A 286 12.40 -4.34 -7.86
C GLY A 286 12.06 -5.46 -6.87
N ALA A 287 10.77 -5.68 -6.61
CA ALA A 287 10.30 -6.76 -5.76
C ALA A 287 10.69 -8.15 -6.30
N LEU A 288 10.50 -8.38 -7.60
CA LEU A 288 10.89 -9.64 -8.25
C LEU A 288 12.41 -9.86 -8.24
N LEU A 289 13.18 -8.81 -8.48
CA LEU A 289 14.64 -8.89 -8.50
C LEU A 289 15.19 -9.26 -7.13
N ILE A 290 14.70 -8.62 -6.05
CA ILE A 290 15.19 -8.91 -4.69
C ILE A 290 14.73 -10.27 -4.19
N SER A 291 13.47 -10.66 -4.48
CA SER A 291 12.92 -11.96 -4.07
C SER A 291 13.58 -13.16 -4.79
N SER A 292 14.17 -12.93 -5.98
CA SER A 292 14.91 -13.95 -6.71
C SER A 292 16.37 -14.13 -6.23
N ARG A 293 16.82 -13.31 -5.28
CA ARG A 293 18.19 -13.33 -4.76
C ARG A 293 18.23 -13.75 -3.29
N LYS A 294 19.38 -14.21 -2.84
CA LYS A 294 19.61 -14.42 -1.40
C LYS A 294 19.61 -13.08 -0.68
N LEU A 295 19.08 -13.09 0.56
CA LEU A 295 19.08 -11.90 1.41
C LEU A 295 20.52 -11.37 1.57
N PRO A 296 20.77 -10.06 1.38
CA PRO A 296 22.11 -9.49 1.56
C PRO A 296 22.60 -9.72 3.00
N ARG A 297 23.88 -9.97 3.17
CA ARG A 297 24.48 -10.09 4.52
C ARG A 297 24.24 -8.84 5.36
N ARG A 298 24.26 -7.65 4.73
CA ARG A 298 23.93 -6.37 5.36
C ARG A 298 22.50 -5.96 5.06
N TYR A 299 21.56 -6.78 5.49
CA TYR A 299 20.15 -6.69 5.13
C TYR A 299 19.44 -5.43 5.67
N LEU A 300 19.73 -4.97 6.92
CA LEU A 300 19.16 -3.73 7.50
C LEU A 300 19.72 -2.50 6.79
N THR A 301 21.03 -2.47 6.61
CA THR A 301 21.74 -1.37 5.94
C THR A 301 21.27 -1.25 4.50
N VAL A 302 21.25 -2.34 3.74
CA VAL A 302 20.83 -2.35 2.32
C VAL A 302 19.36 -1.91 2.22
N MET A 303 18.47 -2.44 3.04
CA MET A 303 17.06 -2.06 3.07
C MET A 303 16.87 -0.56 3.32
N THR A 304 17.50 -0.03 4.37
CA THR A 304 17.38 1.38 4.76
C THR A 304 17.96 2.31 3.67
N LEU A 305 19.11 1.93 3.07
CA LEU A 305 19.69 2.68 1.95
C LEU A 305 18.84 2.61 0.69
N MET A 306 18.18 1.47 0.39
CA MET A 306 17.26 1.35 -0.74
C MET A 306 16.08 2.31 -0.60
N TRP A 307 15.50 2.46 0.58
CA TRP A 307 14.47 3.47 0.83
C TRP A 307 15.05 4.88 0.81
N GLY A 308 16.15 5.12 1.53
CA GLY A 308 16.72 6.47 1.68
C GLY A 308 17.35 6.99 0.39
N ILE A 309 18.39 6.33 -0.13
CA ILE A 309 19.08 6.75 -1.38
C ILE A 309 18.17 6.52 -2.59
N GLY A 310 17.36 5.45 -2.56
CA GLY A 310 16.40 5.16 -3.62
C GLY A 310 15.32 6.22 -3.79
N SER A 311 15.10 7.10 -2.81
CA SER A 311 14.20 8.26 -2.93
C SER A 311 14.85 9.47 -3.62
N ALA A 312 16.17 9.51 -3.77
CA ALA A 312 16.86 10.67 -4.38
C ALA A 312 16.27 11.09 -5.75
N PRO A 313 15.83 10.16 -6.64
CA PRO A 313 15.20 10.55 -7.91
C PRO A 313 13.88 11.31 -7.77
N PHE A 314 13.29 11.44 -6.57
CA PHE A 314 12.17 12.38 -6.36
C PHE A 314 12.55 13.83 -6.72
N VAL A 315 13.82 14.19 -6.62
CA VAL A 315 14.31 15.51 -7.09
C VAL A 315 13.98 15.71 -8.57
N LEU A 316 14.12 14.66 -9.38
CA LEU A 316 13.81 14.72 -10.82
C LEU A 316 12.34 15.01 -11.08
N LEU A 317 11.43 14.50 -10.22
CA LEU A 317 9.98 14.80 -10.35
C LEU A 317 9.66 16.27 -10.12
N GLY A 318 10.54 17.00 -9.44
CA GLY A 318 10.37 18.44 -9.17
C GLY A 318 11.08 19.37 -10.15
N ILE A 319 11.99 18.87 -11.00
CA ILE A 319 12.83 19.72 -11.88
C ILE A 319 12.84 19.27 -13.35
N ALA A 320 12.41 18.06 -13.66
CA ALA A 320 12.49 17.54 -15.03
C ALA A 320 11.40 18.17 -15.92
N GLU A 321 11.80 18.58 -17.10
CA GLU A 321 10.93 19.11 -18.16
C GLU A 321 10.69 18.05 -19.26
N ASP A 322 11.11 16.81 -19.01
CA ASP A 322 10.96 15.68 -19.93
C ASP A 322 10.22 14.52 -19.23
N LEU A 323 9.20 13.99 -19.93
CA LEU A 323 8.35 12.89 -19.43
C LEU A 323 9.18 11.63 -19.10
N TRP A 324 10.11 11.26 -19.97
CA TRP A 324 10.86 10.02 -19.80
C TRP A 324 11.84 10.10 -18.63
N LEU A 325 12.37 11.28 -18.36
CA LEU A 325 13.22 11.54 -17.19
C LEU A 325 12.42 11.45 -15.88
N MET A 326 11.21 12.02 -15.84
CA MET A 326 10.29 11.85 -14.71
C MET A 326 9.89 10.38 -14.53
N ALA A 327 9.51 9.69 -15.61
CA ALA A 327 9.11 8.27 -15.58
C ALA A 327 10.28 7.37 -15.13
N ALA A 328 11.50 7.64 -15.59
CA ALA A 328 12.69 6.91 -15.14
C ALA A 328 12.96 7.13 -13.64
N GLY A 329 12.86 8.36 -13.16
CA GLY A 329 12.96 8.68 -11.73
C GLY A 329 11.91 7.93 -10.92
N ALA A 330 10.64 7.97 -11.33
CA ALA A 330 9.55 7.27 -10.70
C ALA A 330 9.76 5.73 -10.69
N ALA A 331 10.25 5.16 -11.80
CA ALA A 331 10.55 3.73 -11.89
C ALA A 331 11.65 3.30 -10.90
N VAL A 332 12.71 4.11 -10.74
CA VAL A 332 13.79 3.83 -9.78
C VAL A 332 13.26 3.90 -8.34
N VAL A 333 12.47 4.92 -8.00
CA VAL A 333 11.85 5.04 -6.67
C VAL A 333 10.94 3.86 -6.37
N GLY A 334 10.08 3.48 -7.34
CA GLY A 334 9.23 2.30 -7.22
C GLY A 334 10.02 1.02 -7.00
N ALA A 335 11.09 0.82 -7.79
CA ALA A 335 11.93 -0.38 -7.72
C ALA A 335 12.63 -0.52 -6.37
N THR A 336 13.27 0.55 -5.90
CA THR A 336 14.01 0.53 -4.63
C THR A 336 13.07 0.44 -3.44
N GLY A 337 11.93 1.16 -3.46
CA GLY A 337 10.92 1.12 -2.42
C GLY A 337 10.30 -0.25 -2.23
N SER A 338 9.87 -0.89 -3.33
CA SER A 338 9.27 -2.23 -3.28
C SER A 338 10.29 -3.32 -2.93
N ALA A 339 11.53 -3.22 -3.41
CA ALA A 339 12.59 -4.14 -3.02
C ALA A 339 12.89 -4.07 -1.51
N ALA A 340 12.98 -2.86 -0.95
CA ALA A 340 13.16 -2.66 0.48
C ALA A 340 12.00 -3.20 1.30
N MET A 341 10.75 -3.05 0.82
CA MET A 341 9.55 -3.60 1.47
C MET A 341 9.56 -5.13 1.53
N VAL A 342 10.06 -5.81 0.50
CA VAL A 342 10.25 -7.29 0.51
C VAL A 342 11.26 -7.70 1.57
N ILE A 343 12.37 -6.97 1.69
CA ILE A 343 13.38 -7.24 2.75
C ILE A 343 12.72 -7.02 4.12
N TRP A 344 12.01 -5.90 4.33
CA TRP A 344 11.33 -5.58 5.58
C TRP A 344 10.38 -6.69 6.03
N GLY A 345 9.47 -7.14 5.15
CA GLY A 345 8.55 -8.25 5.44
C GLY A 345 9.28 -9.53 5.82
N THR A 346 10.40 -9.83 5.15
CA THR A 346 11.25 -11.00 5.47
C THR A 346 11.89 -10.88 6.85
N LEU A 347 12.35 -9.68 7.21
CA LEU A 347 12.97 -9.44 8.53
C LEU A 347 11.96 -9.55 9.67
N LEU A 348 10.75 -9.02 9.50
CA LEU A 348 9.67 -9.20 10.48
C LEU A 348 9.36 -10.68 10.72
N GLN A 349 9.39 -11.49 9.66
CA GLN A 349 9.14 -12.94 9.75
C GLN A 349 10.29 -13.71 10.39
N ARG A 350 11.56 -13.32 10.15
CA ARG A 350 12.74 -14.09 10.57
C ARG A 350 13.36 -13.61 11.88
N ARG A 351 13.19 -12.33 12.25
CA ARG A 351 13.85 -11.71 13.41
C ARG A 351 12.91 -11.40 14.57
N VAL A 352 11.60 -11.37 14.33
CA VAL A 352 10.61 -11.16 15.40
C VAL A 352 10.13 -12.51 15.92
N PRO A 353 10.11 -12.73 17.25
CA PRO A 353 9.60 -13.96 17.87
C PRO A 353 8.15 -14.24 17.43
N ASP A 354 7.81 -15.51 17.20
CA ASP A 354 6.51 -15.92 16.64
C ASP A 354 5.32 -15.39 17.45
N HIS A 355 5.40 -15.42 18.78
CA HIS A 355 4.34 -14.94 19.68
C HIS A 355 4.12 -13.42 19.66
N LEU A 356 5.12 -12.63 19.20
CA LEU A 356 5.03 -11.17 19.08
C LEU A 356 4.77 -10.72 17.63
N ARG A 357 4.92 -11.59 16.63
CA ARG A 357 4.88 -11.22 15.21
C ARG A 357 3.60 -10.48 14.82
N GLY A 358 2.44 -10.97 15.23
CA GLY A 358 1.16 -10.32 14.95
C GLY A 358 1.06 -8.92 15.57
N ARG A 359 1.50 -8.78 16.83
CA ARG A 359 1.49 -7.49 17.58
C ARG A 359 2.44 -6.47 16.96
N ILE A 360 3.64 -6.92 16.58
CA ILE A 360 4.64 -6.05 15.93
C ILE A 360 4.17 -5.63 14.54
N SER A 361 3.58 -6.56 13.74
CA SER A 361 3.05 -6.22 12.42
C SER A 361 1.88 -5.21 12.49
N SER A 362 1.00 -5.35 13.49
CA SER A 362 -0.07 -4.37 13.72
C SER A 362 0.47 -3.00 14.13
N LEU A 363 1.51 -2.98 15.00
CA LEU A 363 2.16 -1.75 15.42
C LEU A 363 2.91 -1.09 14.25
N ASP A 364 3.65 -1.85 13.44
CA ASP A 364 4.32 -1.40 12.23
C ASP A 364 3.33 -0.73 11.28
N PHE A 365 2.24 -1.41 10.96
CA PHE A 365 1.19 -0.88 10.08
C PHE A 365 0.59 0.42 10.62
N PHE A 366 0.26 0.47 11.91
CA PHE A 366 -0.30 1.66 12.54
C PHE A 366 0.69 2.83 12.55
N VAL A 367 1.94 2.59 12.99
CA VAL A 367 2.98 3.62 13.07
C VAL A 367 3.36 4.14 11.69
N SER A 368 3.43 3.26 10.70
CA SER A 368 3.72 3.62 9.31
C SER A 368 2.63 4.49 8.68
N LEU A 369 1.35 4.24 9.01
CA LEU A 369 0.23 5.02 8.48
C LEU A 369 -0.09 6.28 9.29
N LEU A 370 0.37 6.38 10.54
CA LEU A 370 -0.01 7.46 11.47
C LEU A 370 0.27 8.86 10.91
N LEU A 371 1.40 9.04 10.23
CA LEU A 371 1.78 10.32 9.63
C LEU A 371 1.28 10.52 8.18
N MET A 372 0.59 9.54 7.60
CA MET A 372 0.01 9.68 6.25
C MET A 372 -0.94 10.88 6.14
N PRO A 373 -1.94 11.07 7.04
CA PRO A 373 -2.79 12.26 6.98
C PRO A 373 -2.02 13.57 7.13
N VAL A 374 -0.97 13.56 7.94
CA VAL A 374 -0.11 14.75 8.14
C VAL A 374 0.68 15.05 6.86
N SER A 375 1.25 14.03 6.21
CA SER A 375 1.95 14.17 4.93
C SER A 375 1.03 14.76 3.86
N MET A 376 -0.18 14.21 3.73
CA MET A 376 -1.18 14.69 2.77
C MET A 376 -1.62 16.14 3.06
N ALA A 377 -1.88 16.47 4.34
CA ALA A 377 -2.32 17.79 4.75
C ALA A 377 -1.26 18.87 4.51
N LEU A 378 0.01 18.53 4.70
CA LEU A 378 1.12 19.47 4.57
C LEU A 378 1.56 19.71 3.12
N ALA A 379 1.40 18.71 2.24
CA ALA A 379 1.94 18.75 0.89
C ALA A 379 1.37 19.91 0.05
N GLY A 380 0.06 20.12 0.06
CA GLY A 380 -0.59 21.20 -0.69
C GLY A 380 -0.14 22.58 -0.24
N PRO A 381 -0.28 22.94 1.05
CA PRO A 381 0.23 24.20 1.58
C PRO A 381 1.74 24.39 1.35
N ALA A 382 2.55 23.36 1.56
CA ALA A 382 3.99 23.44 1.31
C ALA A 382 4.31 23.69 -0.17
N GLY A 383 3.62 23.00 -1.09
CA GLY A 383 3.76 23.23 -2.53
C GLY A 383 3.37 24.63 -2.95
N SER A 384 2.33 25.21 -2.32
CA SER A 384 1.88 26.57 -2.59
C SER A 384 2.81 27.65 -2.03
N LEU A 385 3.44 27.40 -0.87
CA LEU A 385 4.31 28.37 -0.19
C LEU A 385 5.75 28.34 -0.69
N PHE A 386 6.31 27.14 -0.89
CA PHE A 386 7.73 26.94 -1.21
C PHE A 386 7.96 26.54 -2.67
N GLY A 387 6.89 26.23 -3.39
CA GLY A 387 6.96 25.69 -4.75
C GLY A 387 7.09 24.17 -4.77
N VAL A 388 6.55 23.56 -5.81
CA VAL A 388 6.53 22.09 -6.03
C VAL A 388 7.95 21.52 -6.07
N THR A 389 8.87 22.20 -6.75
CA THR A 389 10.29 21.83 -6.85
C THR A 389 10.98 21.68 -5.50
N ALA A 390 10.77 22.64 -4.59
CA ALA A 390 11.40 22.61 -3.27
C ALA A 390 10.87 21.44 -2.43
N VAL A 391 9.58 21.14 -2.51
CA VAL A 391 8.99 20.02 -1.78
C VAL A 391 9.51 18.68 -2.33
N PHE A 392 9.63 18.51 -3.65
CA PHE A 392 10.24 17.30 -4.23
C PHE A 392 11.74 17.20 -3.91
N ALA A 393 12.46 18.31 -3.80
CA ALA A 393 13.85 18.30 -3.35
C ALA A 393 13.96 17.80 -1.89
N VAL A 394 13.07 18.24 -1.00
CA VAL A 394 12.99 17.73 0.38
C VAL A 394 12.60 16.27 0.40
N ALA A 395 11.64 15.83 -0.42
CA ALA A 395 11.22 14.44 -0.55
C ALA A 395 12.34 13.51 -1.06
N GLY A 396 13.20 14.01 -1.96
CA GLY A 396 14.33 13.23 -2.48
C GLY A 396 15.56 13.24 -1.56
N ILE A 397 15.91 14.39 -0.97
CA ILE A 397 17.14 14.53 -0.16
C ILE A 397 16.90 14.19 1.31
N GLY A 398 15.75 14.53 1.86
CA GLY A 398 15.42 14.30 3.27
C GLY A 398 15.60 12.85 3.71
N PRO A 399 14.99 11.86 3.02
CA PRO A 399 15.18 10.46 3.36
C PRO A 399 16.63 9.99 3.25
N VAL A 400 17.44 10.57 2.34
CA VAL A 400 18.88 10.26 2.24
C VAL A 400 19.61 10.64 3.53
N ILE A 401 19.34 11.84 4.04
CA ILE A 401 19.95 12.33 5.30
C ILE A 401 19.48 11.47 6.47
N VAL A 402 18.17 11.23 6.55
CA VAL A 402 17.57 10.46 7.64
C VAL A 402 18.07 9.01 7.64
N CYS A 403 18.19 8.36 6.46
CA CYS A 403 18.67 6.97 6.40
C CYS A 403 20.12 6.83 6.89
N LEU A 404 21.01 7.76 6.55
CA LEU A 404 22.39 7.74 7.02
C LEU A 404 22.45 7.87 8.54
N PHE A 405 21.65 8.79 9.11
CA PHE A 405 21.55 8.97 10.54
C PHE A 405 20.97 7.74 11.26
N VAL A 406 19.93 7.14 10.71
CA VAL A 406 19.24 5.97 11.27
C VAL A 406 20.14 4.71 11.22
N VAL A 407 20.86 4.48 10.12
CA VAL A 407 21.85 3.38 10.03
C VAL A 407 22.92 3.51 11.11
N TRP A 408 23.39 4.74 11.36
CA TRP A 408 24.37 5.00 12.40
C TRP A 408 23.78 4.86 13.81
N LEU A 409 22.62 5.49 14.10
CA LEU A 409 21.96 5.46 15.42
C LEU A 409 21.48 4.04 15.80
N GLY A 410 20.91 3.33 14.82
CA GLY A 410 20.43 1.95 14.97
C GLY A 410 21.55 0.92 15.10
N ARG A 411 22.82 1.33 14.89
CA ARG A 411 23.99 0.43 14.84
C ARG A 411 23.74 -0.77 13.91
N MET A 412 23.05 -0.55 12.81
CA MET A 412 22.59 -1.61 11.91
C MET A 412 23.74 -2.52 11.42
N PRO A 413 24.93 -1.99 11.02
CA PRO A 413 26.03 -2.86 10.59
C PRO A 413 26.55 -3.80 11.69
N SER A 414 26.53 -3.35 12.95
CA SER A 414 26.97 -4.19 14.08
C SER A 414 25.92 -5.24 14.46
N ASP A 415 24.64 -4.88 14.35
CA ASP A 415 23.52 -5.81 14.61
C ASP A 415 23.48 -6.94 13.57
N GLU A 416 23.69 -6.62 12.28
CA GLU A 416 23.74 -7.59 11.19
C GLU A 416 24.87 -8.60 11.32
N ILE A 417 26.03 -8.15 11.79
CA ILE A 417 27.20 -9.02 12.05
C ILE A 417 26.93 -9.95 13.23
N ALA A 418 26.24 -9.45 14.26
CA ALA A 418 25.88 -10.24 15.45
C ALA A 418 24.76 -11.26 15.17
N HIS A 419 23.94 -11.03 14.14
CA HIS A 419 22.78 -11.88 13.80
C HIS A 419 22.76 -12.25 12.30
N PRO A 420 23.71 -13.07 11.81
CA PRO A 420 23.76 -13.48 10.41
C PRO A 420 22.58 -14.38 10.09
N LEU A 421 21.84 -14.09 8.99
CA LEU A 421 20.67 -14.84 8.54
C LEU A 421 21.00 -15.91 7.46
N ASP A 422 22.26 -16.02 7.04
CA ASP A 422 22.76 -16.94 6.02
C ASP A 422 23.26 -18.29 6.60
N GLN A 423 23.33 -18.44 7.93
CA GLN A 423 23.84 -19.65 8.59
C GLN A 423 22.78 -20.73 8.83
N ASP A 424 21.49 -20.44 8.77
CA ASP A 424 20.41 -21.41 9.04
C ASP A 424 20.26 -22.50 7.98
N GLU A 425 20.71 -22.26 6.73
CA GLU A 425 20.68 -23.26 5.67
C GLU A 425 21.76 -24.37 5.84
N GLY A 426 22.83 -24.09 6.59
CA GLY A 426 23.91 -25.04 6.85
C GLY A 426 23.59 -26.03 7.98
N ALA A 427 22.90 -25.58 9.02
CA ALA A 427 22.59 -26.42 10.18
C ALA A 427 21.51 -27.48 9.88
N THR A 428 20.51 -27.15 9.06
CA THR A 428 19.44 -28.07 8.68
C THR A 428 19.96 -29.19 7.75
N ASN A 429 20.94 -28.89 6.91
CA ASN A 429 21.56 -29.89 6.01
C ASN A 429 22.53 -30.83 6.73
N LEU A 430 23.12 -30.43 7.85
CA LEU A 430 23.97 -31.31 8.65
C LEU A 430 23.15 -32.29 9.49
N ILE A 431 21.99 -31.87 10.01
CA ILE A 431 21.07 -32.74 10.77
C ILE A 431 20.37 -33.77 9.86
N SER A 432 20.11 -33.39 8.58
CA SER A 432 19.52 -34.32 7.59
C SER A 432 20.55 -35.26 6.93
N ALA A 433 21.84 -35.02 7.09
CA ALA A 433 22.91 -35.89 6.59
C ALA A 433 23.38 -36.92 7.65
N GLU A 434 23.02 -36.75 8.92
CA GLU A 434 23.33 -37.67 10.04
C GLU A 434 22.13 -38.55 10.46
N ALA A 435 20.95 -38.35 9.87
CA ALA A 435 19.76 -39.16 10.05
C ALA A 435 19.50 -40.05 8.83
#